data_ac0dbdf7a7f02ca6f854bbbbdae4fcc7
#
_entry.id   ac0dbdf7a7f02ca6f854bbbbdae4fcc7
#
_cell.length_a   1.000
_cell.length_b   1.000
_cell.length_c   1.000
_cell.angle_alpha   90.00
_cell.angle_beta   90.00
_cell.angle_gamma   90.00
#
_symmetry.space_group_name_H-M   'P 1'
#
loop_
_entity.id
_entity.type
_entity.pdbx_description
1 polymer ?
#
loop_
_entity_poly.entity_id
_entity_poly.type
_entity_poly.pdbx_seq_one_letter_code
_entity_poly.pdbx_strand_id
1 'polypeptide(L)'
;KPALNQPFTGDGVMANSGFLNGLSTKEAKEEIFKKFGRTTNYRLKDWGVSRQRYWGCPIPIINCVSCGSIPVPQAELPVTLPEDITIEVGENPLKKHPTWRFTSCPSCKGEAERETDTLDTFFESSWYFLRFCSAGLEGKAFENPIKVNDYIGGIEHAILHLLYARFFTKALKKCGYPLNFTEPFERL
;
A
#
# COMPACT_ATOMS: atom_id res chain seq x y z
N LYS A 1 -35.51 2.02 34.38
CA LYS A 1 -34.87 2.09 33.05
C LYS A 1 -34.66 0.66 32.60
N PRO A 2 -35.02 0.29 31.34
CA PRO A 2 -34.69 -1.05 30.84
C PRO A 2 -33.18 -1.21 30.84
N ALA A 3 -32.70 -2.34 31.37
CA ALA A 3 -31.28 -2.71 31.21
C ALA A 3 -31.01 -2.88 29.73
N LEU A 4 -30.10 -2.07 29.17
CA LEU A 4 -29.67 -2.22 27.81
C LEU A 4 -28.75 -3.45 27.74
N ASN A 5 -29.22 -4.53 27.14
CA ASN A 5 -28.43 -5.74 26.91
C ASN A 5 -27.38 -5.55 25.81
N GLN A 6 -27.36 -4.39 25.17
CA GLN A 6 -26.40 -4.02 24.10
C GLN A 6 -25.95 -2.56 24.28
N PRO A 7 -24.74 -2.20 23.87
CA PRO A 7 -24.27 -0.82 23.88
C PRO A 7 -25.20 0.10 23.07
N PHE A 8 -25.60 1.21 23.68
CA PHE A 8 -26.37 2.24 22.98
C PHE A 8 -25.45 3.09 22.11
N THR A 9 -25.70 3.10 20.81
CA THR A 9 -24.88 3.80 19.82
C THR A 9 -25.53 5.08 19.26
N GLY A 10 -26.75 5.41 19.71
CA GLY A 10 -27.49 6.59 19.27
C GLY A 10 -27.18 7.85 20.07
N ASP A 11 -27.83 8.94 19.69
CA ASP A 11 -27.77 10.19 20.44
C ASP A 11 -28.61 10.10 21.69
N GLY A 12 -28.10 10.65 22.79
CA GLY A 12 -28.75 10.60 24.09
C GLY A 12 -28.27 11.69 25.02
N VAL A 13 -28.77 11.63 26.27
CA VAL A 13 -28.33 12.50 27.37
C VAL A 13 -27.49 11.68 28.33
N MET A 14 -26.33 12.18 28.68
CA MET A 14 -25.41 11.52 29.61
C MET A 14 -26.02 11.34 31.00
N ALA A 15 -25.88 10.16 31.55
CA ALA A 15 -26.32 9.82 32.91
C ALA A 15 -25.25 8.98 33.60
N ASN A 16 -25.07 9.17 34.89
CA ASN A 16 -24.02 8.50 35.68
C ASN A 16 -22.59 8.71 35.12
N SER A 17 -22.35 9.87 34.54
CA SER A 17 -21.11 10.22 33.82
C SER A 17 -20.35 11.38 34.47
N GLY A 18 -20.56 11.62 35.78
CA GLY A 18 -19.90 12.67 36.53
C GLY A 18 -20.17 14.08 35.95
N PHE A 19 -19.11 14.80 35.56
CA PHE A 19 -19.21 16.14 35.03
C PHE A 19 -19.93 16.26 33.67
N LEU A 20 -20.23 15.15 33.03
CA LEU A 20 -20.97 15.10 31.77
C LEU A 20 -22.47 14.89 31.93
N ASN A 21 -22.95 14.66 33.18
CA ASN A 21 -24.37 14.41 33.44
C ASN A 21 -25.25 15.54 32.89
N GLY A 22 -26.34 15.15 32.25
CA GLY A 22 -27.30 16.07 31.67
C GLY A 22 -26.93 16.68 30.30
N LEU A 23 -25.72 16.45 29.84
CA LEU A 23 -25.30 16.90 28.54
C LEU A 23 -25.78 15.97 27.42
N SER A 24 -26.10 16.50 26.26
CA SER A 24 -26.29 15.71 25.05
C SER A 24 -24.98 15.03 24.62
N THR A 25 -25.05 14.00 23.78
CA THR A 25 -23.88 13.31 23.24
C THR A 25 -22.89 14.30 22.57
N LYS A 26 -23.41 15.32 21.89
CA LYS A 26 -22.58 16.33 21.22
C LYS A 26 -21.87 17.23 22.22
N GLU A 27 -22.58 17.78 23.17
CA GLU A 27 -22.03 18.65 24.23
C GLU A 27 -21.01 17.90 25.09
N ALA A 28 -21.30 16.66 25.44
CA ALA A 28 -20.38 15.82 26.21
C ALA A 28 -19.06 15.56 25.49
N LYS A 29 -19.10 15.35 24.18
CA LYS A 29 -17.87 15.24 23.35
C LYS A 29 -17.05 16.52 23.39
N GLU A 30 -17.67 17.67 23.25
CA GLU A 30 -16.96 18.96 23.30
C GLU A 30 -16.32 19.21 24.68
N GLU A 31 -17.03 18.90 25.78
CA GLU A 31 -16.46 19.02 27.13
C GLU A 31 -15.28 18.06 27.35
N ILE A 32 -15.36 16.83 26.83
CA ILE A 32 -14.25 15.88 26.86
C ILE A 32 -13.04 16.43 26.07
N PHE A 33 -13.27 16.99 24.88
CA PHE A 33 -12.19 17.54 24.06
C PHE A 33 -11.52 18.75 24.73
N LYS A 34 -12.28 19.62 25.39
CA LYS A 34 -11.72 20.74 26.15
C LYS A 34 -10.84 20.26 27.29
N LYS A 35 -11.26 19.20 28.00
CA LYS A 35 -10.57 18.71 29.21
C LYS A 35 -9.36 17.85 28.91
N PHE A 36 -9.43 16.99 27.88
CA PHE A 36 -8.43 15.95 27.60
C PHE A 36 -7.69 16.12 26.28
N GLY A 37 -8.04 17.13 25.50
CA GLY A 37 -7.50 17.32 24.16
C GLY A 37 -8.20 16.52 23.09
N ARG A 38 -7.86 16.79 21.83
CA ARG A 38 -8.44 16.14 20.66
C ARG A 38 -7.35 15.50 19.82
N THR A 39 -7.55 14.27 19.45
CA THR A 39 -6.71 13.57 18.48
C THR A 39 -7.53 13.15 17.26
N THR A 40 -6.93 13.25 16.08
CA THR A 40 -7.57 12.79 14.84
C THR A 40 -7.00 11.43 14.45
N ASN A 41 -7.87 10.43 14.37
CA ASN A 41 -7.54 9.13 13.83
C ASN A 41 -8.18 8.98 12.45
N TYR A 42 -7.39 8.58 11.47
CA TYR A 42 -7.88 8.30 10.12
C TYR A 42 -8.40 6.87 10.04
N ARG A 43 -9.51 6.67 9.32
CA ARG A 43 -10.08 5.34 9.07
C ARG A 43 -9.43 4.62 7.88
N LEU A 44 -8.23 5.02 7.52
CA LEU A 44 -7.43 4.33 6.51
C LEU A 44 -6.85 3.05 7.13
N LYS A 45 -6.96 1.96 6.39
CA LYS A 45 -6.28 0.70 6.69
C LYS A 45 -4.96 0.64 5.95
N ASP A 46 -4.02 -0.15 6.48
CA ASP A 46 -2.77 -0.42 5.79
C ASP A 46 -3.05 -1.10 4.44
N TRP A 47 -2.28 -0.72 3.44
CA TRP A 47 -2.33 -1.35 2.14
C TRP A 47 -1.40 -2.55 2.10
N GLY A 48 -1.98 -3.76 2.18
CA GLY A 48 -1.24 -5.00 1.92
C GLY A 48 -0.93 -5.10 0.43
N VAL A 49 0.36 -5.01 0.06
CA VAL A 49 0.79 -4.96 -1.34
C VAL A 49 1.02 -6.33 -1.98
N SER A 50 1.11 -7.41 -1.19
CA SER A 50 1.39 -8.75 -1.68
C SER A 50 0.12 -9.52 -2.06
N ARG A 51 0.19 -10.34 -3.11
CA ARG A 51 -0.88 -11.20 -3.60
C ARG A 51 -0.36 -12.59 -3.91
N GLN A 52 -1.07 -13.61 -3.46
CA GLN A 52 -0.77 -15.03 -3.67
C GLN A 52 -1.30 -15.48 -5.03
N ARG A 53 -0.76 -14.91 -6.10
CA ARG A 53 -1.18 -15.19 -7.48
C ARG A 53 -0.01 -15.06 -8.45
N TYR A 54 -0.12 -15.71 -9.61
CA TYR A 54 0.88 -15.61 -10.68
C TYR A 54 0.90 -14.23 -11.32
N TRP A 55 -0.30 -13.69 -11.64
CA TRP A 55 -0.41 -12.42 -12.34
C TRP A 55 -0.07 -11.24 -11.45
N GLY A 56 0.98 -10.53 -11.81
CA GLY A 56 1.45 -9.33 -11.12
C GLY A 56 2.97 -9.18 -11.25
N CYS A 57 3.48 -8.03 -10.81
CA CYS A 57 4.92 -7.79 -10.75
C CYS A 57 5.54 -8.63 -9.61
N PRO A 58 6.59 -9.41 -9.85
CA PRO A 58 7.29 -10.13 -8.79
C PRO A 58 7.85 -9.19 -7.73
N ILE A 59 7.74 -9.57 -6.47
CA ILE A 59 8.34 -8.82 -5.37
C ILE A 59 9.85 -9.14 -5.32
N PRO A 60 10.75 -8.16 -5.48
CA PRO A 60 12.19 -8.40 -5.60
C PRO A 60 12.86 -8.65 -4.25
N ILE A 61 12.40 -9.66 -3.53
CA ILE A 61 12.92 -10.08 -2.21
C ILE A 61 13.36 -11.54 -2.27
N ILE A 62 14.45 -11.84 -1.58
CA ILE A 62 14.97 -13.18 -1.35
C ILE A 62 14.92 -13.46 0.15
N ASN A 63 14.30 -14.58 0.53
CA ASN A 63 14.15 -15.04 1.90
C ASN A 63 15.23 -16.07 2.22
N CYS A 64 16.16 -15.71 3.09
CA CYS A 64 17.26 -16.58 3.54
C CYS A 64 17.07 -16.98 5.01
N VAL A 65 17.24 -18.23 5.33
CA VAL A 65 17.10 -18.74 6.72
C VAL A 65 18.10 -18.04 7.68
N SER A 66 19.33 -17.78 7.21
CA SER A 66 20.39 -17.19 8.04
C SER A 66 20.37 -15.67 8.05
N CYS A 67 19.97 -15.02 6.95
CA CYS A 67 20.10 -13.57 6.77
C CYS A 67 18.76 -12.83 6.81
N GLY A 68 17.64 -13.52 6.83
CA GLY A 68 16.30 -12.94 6.73
C GLY A 68 15.93 -12.52 5.30
N SER A 69 15.04 -11.56 5.18
CA SER A 69 14.58 -11.04 3.89
C SER A 69 15.57 -10.00 3.35
N ILE A 70 16.06 -10.22 2.13
CA ILE A 70 17.08 -9.40 1.47
C ILE A 70 16.56 -8.97 0.10
N PRO A 71 16.75 -7.71 -0.31
CA PRO A 71 16.39 -7.28 -1.66
C PRO A 71 17.27 -7.99 -2.71
N VAL A 72 16.66 -8.29 -3.86
CA VAL A 72 17.39 -8.74 -5.06
C VAL A 72 18.38 -7.67 -5.47
N PRO A 73 19.65 -8.01 -5.75
CA PRO A 73 20.65 -7.06 -6.20
C PRO A 73 20.18 -6.30 -7.45
N GLN A 74 20.47 -5.00 -7.53
CA GLN A 74 20.04 -4.16 -8.66
C GLN A 74 20.50 -4.70 -10.03
N ALA A 75 21.66 -5.33 -10.09
CA ALA A 75 22.19 -5.93 -11.32
C ALA A 75 21.41 -7.17 -11.79
N GLU A 76 20.59 -7.76 -10.92
CA GLU A 76 19.76 -8.95 -11.19
C GLU A 76 18.30 -8.59 -11.46
N LEU A 77 17.96 -7.30 -11.51
CA LEU A 77 16.63 -6.82 -11.87
C LEU A 77 16.48 -6.67 -13.38
N PRO A 78 15.27 -6.89 -13.92
CA PRO A 78 14.03 -7.27 -13.23
C PRO A 78 13.97 -8.75 -12.87
N VAL A 79 13.24 -9.08 -11.80
CA VAL A 79 12.84 -10.46 -11.54
C VAL A 79 11.73 -10.82 -12.53
N THR A 80 11.98 -11.83 -13.36
CA THR A 80 11.03 -12.30 -14.37
C THR A 80 10.22 -13.50 -13.87
N LEU A 81 8.95 -13.56 -14.25
CA LEU A 81 8.09 -14.71 -13.96
C LEU A 81 8.49 -15.90 -14.84
N PRO A 82 8.36 -17.16 -14.34
CA PRO A 82 8.57 -18.35 -15.16
C PRO A 82 7.42 -18.50 -16.16
N GLU A 83 7.73 -18.98 -17.36
CA GLU A 83 6.73 -19.23 -18.41
C GLU A 83 6.15 -20.66 -18.33
N ASP A 84 6.89 -21.59 -17.74
CA ASP A 84 6.54 -23.02 -17.57
C ASP A 84 5.72 -23.25 -16.30
N ILE A 85 4.59 -22.57 -16.17
CA ILE A 85 3.77 -22.59 -14.96
C ILE A 85 2.51 -23.44 -15.12
N THR A 86 2.17 -24.18 -14.08
CA THR A 86 0.88 -24.86 -13.97
C THR A 86 -0.02 -24.11 -12.99
N ILE A 87 -1.19 -23.69 -13.42
CA ILE A 87 -2.17 -22.99 -12.60
C ILE A 87 -3.19 -23.99 -12.06
N GLU A 88 -3.22 -24.15 -10.75
CA GLU A 88 -4.19 -24.96 -10.02
C GLU A 88 -5.08 -24.09 -9.16
N VAL A 89 -6.35 -24.48 -9.03
CA VAL A 89 -7.33 -23.71 -8.25
C VAL A 89 -6.96 -23.72 -6.76
N GLY A 90 -6.91 -22.53 -6.16
CA GLY A 90 -6.72 -22.37 -4.71
C GLY A 90 -5.28 -22.39 -4.23
N GLU A 91 -4.30 -22.44 -5.13
CA GLU A 91 -2.88 -22.49 -4.77
C GLU A 91 -2.06 -21.37 -5.42
N ASN A 92 -0.98 -20.96 -4.75
CA ASN A 92 -0.01 -20.02 -5.34
C ASN A 92 0.92 -20.78 -6.30
N PRO A 93 0.81 -20.54 -7.63
CA PRO A 93 1.58 -21.30 -8.62
C PRO A 93 3.09 -21.07 -8.49
N LEU A 94 3.54 -19.88 -8.13
CA LEU A 94 4.96 -19.57 -7.95
C LEU A 94 5.57 -20.30 -6.77
N LYS A 95 4.81 -20.48 -5.70
CA LYS A 95 5.24 -21.25 -4.53
C LYS A 95 5.43 -22.73 -4.83
N LYS A 96 4.64 -23.26 -5.77
CA LYS A 96 4.73 -24.66 -6.22
C LYS A 96 5.76 -24.88 -7.32
N HIS A 97 6.26 -23.83 -7.94
CA HIS A 97 7.21 -23.97 -9.05
C HIS A 97 8.45 -24.74 -8.61
N PRO A 98 8.86 -25.80 -9.34
CA PRO A 98 9.89 -26.73 -8.88
C PRO A 98 11.29 -26.11 -8.78
N THR A 99 11.59 -25.08 -9.55
CA THR A 99 12.94 -24.50 -9.65
C THR A 99 12.96 -23.00 -9.41
N TRP A 100 12.05 -22.22 -9.99
CA TRP A 100 12.09 -20.76 -10.01
C TRP A 100 12.20 -20.10 -8.63
N ARG A 101 11.52 -20.67 -7.63
CA ARG A 101 11.55 -20.12 -6.26
C ARG A 101 12.91 -20.24 -5.58
N PHE A 102 13.71 -21.22 -5.96
CA PHE A 102 15.02 -21.46 -5.33
C PHE A 102 16.10 -20.57 -5.93
N THR A 103 16.96 -20.06 -5.07
CA THR A 103 18.06 -19.17 -5.44
C THR A 103 19.15 -19.21 -4.39
N SER A 104 20.27 -18.51 -4.63
CA SER A 104 21.31 -18.30 -3.64
C SER A 104 21.12 -16.95 -2.95
N CYS A 105 21.36 -16.91 -1.66
CA CYS A 105 21.35 -15.69 -0.90
C CYS A 105 22.45 -14.71 -1.40
N PRO A 106 22.15 -13.47 -1.76
CA PRO A 106 23.17 -12.54 -2.24
C PRO A 106 24.19 -12.16 -1.17
N SER A 107 23.84 -12.31 0.11
CA SER A 107 24.71 -11.98 1.24
C SER A 107 25.61 -13.14 1.66
N CYS A 108 25.05 -14.29 2.07
CA CYS A 108 25.84 -15.42 2.58
C CYS A 108 26.14 -16.51 1.55
N LYS A 109 25.58 -16.42 0.34
CA LYS A 109 25.68 -17.40 -0.75
C LYS A 109 25.06 -18.79 -0.46
N GLY A 110 24.43 -18.95 0.70
CA GLY A 110 23.68 -20.16 1.06
C GLY A 110 22.35 -20.27 0.28
N GLU A 111 21.69 -21.40 0.45
CA GLU A 111 20.37 -21.67 -0.13
C GLU A 111 19.34 -20.65 0.39
N ALA A 112 18.50 -20.17 -0.51
CA ALA A 112 17.47 -19.19 -0.23
C ALA A 112 16.28 -19.35 -1.19
N GLU A 113 15.16 -18.72 -0.88
CA GLU A 113 13.99 -18.73 -1.73
C GLU A 113 13.61 -17.30 -2.15
N ARG A 114 13.18 -17.14 -3.41
CA ARG A 114 12.54 -15.89 -3.88
C ARG A 114 11.21 -15.72 -3.20
N GLU A 115 10.80 -14.47 -3.04
CA GLU A 115 9.41 -14.17 -2.69
C GLU A 115 8.49 -14.71 -3.80
N THR A 116 7.46 -15.43 -3.41
CA THR A 116 6.52 -16.08 -4.34
C THR A 116 5.21 -15.32 -4.49
N ASP A 117 4.99 -14.29 -3.70
CA ASP A 117 3.89 -13.37 -3.90
C ASP A 117 4.22 -12.36 -5.01
N THR A 118 3.20 -11.87 -5.68
CA THR A 118 3.32 -10.77 -6.63
C THR A 118 2.72 -9.50 -6.03
N LEU A 119 3.08 -8.35 -6.58
CA LEU A 119 2.52 -7.07 -6.16
C LEU A 119 1.06 -6.92 -6.60
N ASP A 120 0.28 -6.22 -5.79
CA ASP A 120 -1.05 -5.75 -6.14
C ASP A 120 -1.01 -4.94 -7.45
N THR A 121 -2.00 -5.09 -8.30
CA THR A 121 -2.08 -4.35 -9.57
C THR A 121 -2.11 -2.82 -9.38
N PHE A 122 -2.64 -2.33 -8.25
CA PHE A 122 -2.57 -0.91 -7.91
C PHE A 122 -1.14 -0.42 -7.63
N PHE A 123 -0.21 -1.30 -7.29
CA PHE A 123 1.19 -0.92 -7.16
C PHE A 123 1.73 -0.41 -8.49
N GLU A 124 1.56 -1.16 -9.57
CA GLU A 124 2.00 -0.76 -10.91
C GLU A 124 1.23 0.47 -11.43
N SER A 125 -0.09 0.52 -11.25
CA SER A 125 -0.89 1.66 -11.69
C SER A 125 -0.64 2.94 -10.89
N SER A 126 0.03 2.85 -9.74
CA SER A 126 0.31 4.00 -8.89
C SER A 126 1.43 4.91 -9.39
N TRP A 127 2.24 4.44 -10.33
CA TRP A 127 3.41 5.18 -10.84
C TRP A 127 3.53 5.21 -12.36
N TYR A 128 2.74 4.46 -13.12
CA TYR A 128 2.86 4.31 -14.57
C TYR A 128 2.91 5.63 -15.33
N PHE A 129 2.18 6.65 -14.87
CA PHE A 129 2.14 7.98 -15.47
C PHE A 129 3.53 8.64 -15.49
N LEU A 130 4.37 8.40 -14.48
CA LEU A 130 5.76 8.87 -14.46
C LEU A 130 6.58 8.20 -15.57
N ARG A 131 6.34 6.90 -15.81
CA ARG A 131 6.99 6.19 -16.92
C ARG A 131 6.57 6.74 -18.29
N PHE A 132 5.29 7.06 -18.46
CA PHE A 132 4.82 7.69 -19.70
C PHE A 132 5.43 9.06 -19.94
N CYS A 133 5.63 9.87 -18.90
CA CYS A 133 6.32 11.15 -19.00
C CYS A 133 7.81 11.00 -19.38
N SER A 134 8.38 9.84 -19.17
CA SER A 134 9.77 9.49 -19.51
C SER A 134 9.87 8.54 -20.71
N ALA A 135 8.90 8.56 -21.61
CA ALA A 135 8.88 7.72 -22.81
C ALA A 135 10.15 7.91 -23.66
N GLY A 136 10.72 6.79 -24.14
CA GLY A 136 11.96 6.79 -24.92
C GLY A 136 13.25 6.80 -24.09
N LEU A 137 13.16 6.92 -22.77
CA LEU A 137 14.30 6.81 -21.85
C LEU A 137 14.34 5.40 -21.26
N GLU A 138 15.03 4.47 -21.89
CA GLU A 138 15.15 3.09 -21.39
C GLU A 138 15.74 3.06 -19.98
N GLY A 139 15.09 2.31 -19.08
CA GLY A 139 15.56 2.11 -17.71
C GLY A 139 15.41 3.31 -16.75
N LYS A 140 14.83 4.44 -17.18
CA LYS A 140 14.87 5.72 -16.46
C LYS A 140 13.48 6.33 -16.25
N ALA A 141 12.59 5.59 -15.59
CA ALA A 141 11.21 6.04 -15.35
C ALA A 141 11.09 7.37 -14.56
N PHE A 142 12.15 7.78 -13.87
CA PHE A 142 12.14 8.92 -12.96
C PHE A 142 13.22 9.97 -13.21
N GLU A 143 13.90 9.93 -14.36
CA GLU A 143 14.97 10.91 -14.67
C GLU A 143 14.42 12.34 -14.85
N ASN A 144 13.25 12.47 -15.49
CA ASN A 144 12.60 13.75 -15.72
C ASN A 144 11.12 13.65 -15.30
N PRO A 145 10.83 13.50 -14.01
CA PRO A 145 9.45 13.37 -13.56
C PRO A 145 8.70 14.66 -13.79
N ILE A 146 7.65 14.57 -14.60
CA ILE A 146 6.78 15.70 -14.93
C ILE A 146 5.44 15.49 -14.24
N LYS A 147 4.92 16.55 -13.60
CA LYS A 147 3.58 16.57 -13.07
C LYS A 147 2.57 16.57 -14.22
N VAL A 148 1.58 15.70 -14.14
CA VAL A 148 0.53 15.61 -15.17
C VAL A 148 -0.44 16.77 -15.04
N ASN A 149 -0.70 17.52 -16.12
CA ASN A 149 -1.54 18.71 -16.10
C ASN A 149 -3.02 18.34 -15.93
N ASP A 150 -3.53 17.46 -16.79
CA ASP A 150 -4.93 17.03 -16.79
C ASP A 150 -5.01 15.51 -16.71
N TYR A 151 -5.75 15.02 -15.73
CA TYR A 151 -5.97 13.60 -15.53
C TYR A 151 -7.47 13.31 -15.44
N ILE A 152 -8.00 12.56 -16.41
CA ILE A 152 -9.43 12.33 -16.57
C ILE A 152 -9.75 10.87 -16.27
N GLY A 153 -10.73 10.64 -15.39
CA GLY A 153 -11.16 9.30 -14.98
C GLY A 153 -12.50 9.31 -14.26
N GLY A 154 -12.98 8.14 -13.88
CA GLY A 154 -14.20 7.97 -13.12
C GLY A 154 -14.05 8.41 -11.65
N ILE A 155 -15.15 8.86 -11.05
CA ILE A 155 -15.18 9.35 -9.67
C ILE A 155 -14.83 8.26 -8.64
N GLU A 156 -15.07 6.99 -8.98
CA GLU A 156 -14.74 5.82 -8.15
C GLU A 156 -13.25 5.73 -7.83
N HIS A 157 -12.40 6.26 -8.70
CA HIS A 157 -10.95 6.26 -8.50
C HIS A 157 -10.47 7.22 -7.41
N ALA A 158 -11.32 8.12 -6.92
CA ALA A 158 -10.96 9.03 -5.83
C ALA A 158 -10.50 8.30 -4.55
N ILE A 159 -11.07 7.12 -4.28
CA ILE A 159 -10.73 6.25 -3.14
C ILE A 159 -9.95 4.99 -3.54
N LEU A 160 -9.59 4.85 -4.81
CA LEU A 160 -8.84 3.72 -5.38
C LEU A 160 -7.54 4.24 -6.00
N HIS A 161 -7.43 4.21 -7.33
CA HIS A 161 -6.22 4.57 -8.07
C HIS A 161 -5.64 5.93 -7.69
N LEU A 162 -6.44 6.98 -7.58
CA LEU A 162 -5.95 8.33 -7.25
C LEU A 162 -5.35 8.39 -5.84
N LEU A 163 -5.93 7.68 -4.87
CA LEU A 163 -5.39 7.59 -3.53
C LEU A 163 -4.00 6.93 -3.53
N TYR A 164 -3.86 5.82 -4.24
CA TYR A 164 -2.59 5.09 -4.34
C TYR A 164 -1.54 5.89 -5.12
N ALA A 165 -1.90 6.53 -6.23
CA ALA A 165 -0.99 7.36 -7.02
C ALA A 165 -0.44 8.54 -6.20
N ARG A 166 -1.28 9.19 -5.40
CA ARG A 166 -0.88 10.27 -4.48
C ARG A 166 0.05 9.77 -3.37
N PHE A 167 -0.31 8.63 -2.76
CA PHE A 167 0.54 7.99 -1.75
C PHE A 167 1.91 7.63 -2.34
N PHE A 168 1.92 6.98 -3.50
CA PHE A 168 3.14 6.50 -4.15
C PHE A 168 4.07 7.65 -4.53
N THR A 169 3.52 8.76 -5.06
CA THR A 169 4.29 9.98 -5.36
C THR A 169 4.99 10.54 -4.12
N LYS A 170 4.28 10.59 -2.98
CA LYS A 170 4.87 11.05 -1.70
C LYS A 170 5.92 10.08 -1.19
N ALA A 171 5.68 8.78 -1.31
CA ALA A 171 6.62 7.73 -0.90
C ALA A 171 7.91 7.78 -1.72
N LEU A 172 7.81 7.86 -3.06
CA LEU A 172 8.97 8.00 -3.94
C LEU A 172 9.83 9.22 -3.59
N LYS A 173 9.18 10.37 -3.38
CA LYS A 173 9.88 11.59 -2.95
C LYS A 173 10.60 11.39 -1.61
N LYS A 174 9.94 10.74 -0.64
CA LYS A 174 10.53 10.41 0.66
C LYS A 174 11.71 9.45 0.54
N CYS A 175 11.69 8.55 -0.44
CA CYS A 175 12.78 7.62 -0.76
C CYS A 175 13.92 8.26 -1.56
N GLY A 176 13.88 9.57 -1.82
CA GLY A 176 14.97 10.30 -2.47
C GLY A 176 14.88 10.38 -4.00
N TYR A 177 13.78 9.94 -4.61
CA TYR A 177 13.58 10.16 -6.04
C TYR A 177 13.41 11.65 -6.36
N PRO A 178 13.89 12.14 -7.52
CA PRO A 178 13.98 13.56 -7.84
C PRO A 178 12.64 14.19 -8.23
N LEU A 179 11.59 13.95 -7.44
CA LEU A 179 10.27 14.52 -7.64
C LEU A 179 10.20 15.94 -7.05
N ASN A 180 9.92 16.94 -7.86
CA ASN A 180 9.74 18.31 -7.43
C ASN A 180 8.30 18.64 -6.97
N PHE A 181 7.41 17.63 -6.97
CA PHE A 181 6.00 17.72 -6.56
C PHE A 181 5.65 16.63 -5.55
N THR A 182 4.50 16.78 -4.88
CA THR A 182 3.93 15.81 -3.93
C THR A 182 2.53 15.33 -4.33
N GLU A 183 1.91 16.03 -5.27
CA GLU A 183 0.64 15.65 -5.89
C GLU A 183 0.89 15.40 -7.38
N PRO A 184 0.53 14.19 -7.90
CA PRO A 184 0.90 13.78 -9.26
C PRO A 184 0.15 14.52 -10.35
N PHE A 185 -1.08 14.96 -10.07
CA PHE A 185 -1.99 15.55 -11.04
C PHE A 185 -2.28 17.01 -10.65
N GLU A 186 -2.31 17.90 -11.63
CA GLU A 186 -2.62 19.31 -11.40
C GLU A 186 -4.13 19.53 -11.37
N ARG A 187 -4.83 18.93 -12.34
CA ARG A 187 -6.29 18.95 -12.46
C ARG A 187 -6.84 17.55 -12.63
N LEU A 188 -7.93 17.25 -11.94
CA LEU A 188 -8.67 15.99 -11.99
C LEU A 188 -10.07 16.23 -12.54
#